data_6d3cfe0ee3f58fd049812e438e004add
#
_entry.id   6d3cfe0ee3f58fd049812e438e004add
#
_cell.length_a   1.000
_cell.length_b   1.000
_cell.length_c   1.000
_cell.angle_alpha   90.00
_cell.angle_beta   90.00
_cell.angle_gamma   90.00
#
_symmetry.space_group_name_H-M   'P 1'
#
loop_
_entity.id
_entity.type
_entity.pdbx_description
1 polymer ?
#
loop_
_entity_poly.entity_id
_entity_poly.type
_entity_poly.pdbx_seq_one_letter_code
_entity_poly.pdbx_strand_id
1 'polypeptide(L)'
;RRGFFFEYFVTNPSLGGDEPVFGQTPANRSCGRGPSYAMLNAGTWGTSPRQIHNYYGINDSAFNSERLDVRIGDSIATETALSGRAVVSDEDVQSHPEWMSDAGDIEWDLTAKKVLTYDLGFAASWPFRWSRAFQMFWHVQGIKTEYTGDITLDGERYVVEPSSSAGYQDKNWGADFTNPWIWLNCAHFTRVGGADPLPLTCLDVGGGTPIVFGRRLRRKLIIGFFLEGKLFDFNFSKFWTRPGQSFECKTEGDFVTWDIEAWTRTARIEIHFACPKEEMLFMNYENPSGERNHRQLWNGGNARGTVRIFSRSGPHETLVGEFAGTYGGCEYGEYQPREVSENYSHQDR
;
A
#
# COMPACT_ATOMS: atom_id res chain seq x y z
N ARG A 1 3.80 5.24 20.00
CA ARG A 1 3.49 4.22 19.00
C ARG A 1 4.36 4.45 17.78
N ARG A 2 4.78 3.37 17.12
CA ARG A 2 5.60 3.38 15.92
C ARG A 2 4.89 2.54 14.85
N GLY A 3 4.88 3.00 13.61
CA GLY A 3 4.39 2.24 12.46
C GLY A 3 5.52 1.43 11.85
N PHE A 4 5.23 0.20 11.44
CA PHE A 4 6.13 -0.67 10.69
C PHE A 4 5.44 -1.15 9.43
N PHE A 5 6.23 -1.44 8.40
CA PHE A 5 5.76 -2.05 7.17
C PHE A 5 6.74 -3.13 6.70
N PHE A 6 6.19 -4.12 6.02
CA PHE A 6 6.92 -5.25 5.45
C PHE A 6 6.31 -5.59 4.11
N GLU A 7 7.06 -5.44 3.05
CA GLU A 7 6.61 -5.63 1.68
C GLU A 7 7.48 -6.65 0.98
N TYR A 8 6.86 -7.57 0.25
CA TYR A 8 7.50 -8.66 -0.48
C TYR A 8 7.20 -8.48 -1.95
N PHE A 9 8.21 -8.07 -2.72
CA PHE A 9 8.11 -7.84 -4.15
C PHE A 9 8.72 -8.99 -4.94
N VAL A 10 8.02 -9.45 -5.96
CA VAL A 10 8.51 -10.41 -6.95
C VAL A 10 8.25 -9.84 -8.33
N THR A 11 9.32 -9.44 -9.02
CA THR A 11 9.26 -8.74 -10.29
C THR A 11 9.69 -9.64 -11.43
N ASN A 12 8.82 -9.85 -12.43
CA ASN A 12 9.05 -10.62 -13.63
C ASN A 12 9.68 -12.02 -13.39
N PRO A 13 9.06 -12.86 -12.57
CA PRO A 13 9.63 -14.16 -12.19
C PRO A 13 9.84 -15.12 -13.38
N SER A 14 9.16 -14.90 -14.50
CA SER A 14 9.31 -15.72 -15.70
C SER A 14 10.59 -15.46 -16.50
N LEU A 15 11.30 -14.36 -16.21
CA LEU A 15 12.56 -14.06 -16.92
C LEU A 15 13.73 -14.90 -16.37
N GLY A 16 13.67 -15.28 -15.09
CA GLY A 16 14.71 -16.05 -14.43
C GLY A 16 16.04 -15.28 -14.31
N GLY A 17 17.05 -15.94 -13.76
CA GLY A 17 18.41 -15.44 -13.60
C GLY A 17 18.91 -15.57 -12.17
N ASP A 18 20.25 -15.59 -11.99
CA ASP A 18 20.87 -15.69 -10.68
C ASP A 18 21.15 -14.31 -10.07
N GLU A 19 21.44 -13.33 -10.93
CA GLU A 19 21.73 -11.96 -10.52
C GLU A 19 20.51 -11.07 -10.63
N PRO A 20 20.21 -10.24 -9.61
CA PRO A 20 19.15 -9.26 -9.68
C PRO A 20 19.35 -8.25 -10.83
N VAL A 21 18.29 -7.94 -11.55
CA VAL A 21 18.28 -6.94 -12.62
C VAL A 21 17.31 -5.82 -12.25
N PHE A 22 17.84 -4.75 -11.68
CA PHE A 22 17.06 -3.60 -11.25
C PHE A 22 16.78 -2.66 -12.41
N GLY A 23 15.51 -2.50 -12.74
CA GLY A 23 15.07 -1.57 -13.76
C GLY A 23 15.66 -1.81 -15.16
N GLN A 24 15.34 -0.89 -16.07
CA GLN A 24 15.82 -0.90 -17.46
C GLN A 24 16.95 0.12 -17.66
N THR A 25 18.13 -0.18 -17.12
CA THR A 25 19.32 0.63 -17.41
C THR A 25 19.72 0.51 -18.91
N PRO A 26 20.48 1.47 -19.48
CA PRO A 26 20.99 1.35 -20.84
C PRO A 26 21.79 0.05 -21.07
N ALA A 27 22.57 -0.39 -20.08
CA ALA A 27 23.31 -1.64 -20.14
C ALA A 27 22.37 -2.85 -20.23
N ASN A 28 21.31 -2.90 -19.41
CA ASN A 28 20.32 -3.97 -19.45
C ASN A 28 19.58 -4.00 -20.79
N ARG A 29 19.19 -2.86 -21.33
CA ARG A 29 18.55 -2.76 -22.66
C ARG A 29 19.47 -3.25 -23.77
N SER A 30 20.74 -2.85 -23.76
CA SER A 30 21.71 -3.28 -24.78
C SER A 30 21.96 -4.81 -24.77
N CYS A 31 21.82 -5.44 -23.60
CA CYS A 31 21.95 -6.90 -23.45
C CYS A 31 20.60 -7.63 -23.60
N GLY A 32 19.49 -6.91 -23.84
CA GLY A 32 18.15 -7.51 -23.92
C GLY A 32 17.64 -8.04 -22.58
N ARG A 33 18.21 -7.63 -21.44
CA ARG A 33 17.77 -8.04 -20.11
C ARG A 33 16.62 -7.16 -19.63
N GLY A 34 15.50 -7.76 -19.27
CA GLY A 34 14.41 -7.12 -18.54
C GLY A 34 14.65 -7.11 -17.02
N PRO A 35 13.92 -6.29 -16.26
CA PRO A 35 13.99 -6.30 -14.81
C PRO A 35 13.49 -7.66 -14.29
N SER A 36 14.25 -8.28 -13.39
CA SER A 36 13.89 -9.56 -12.78
C SER A 36 14.60 -9.68 -11.44
N TYR A 37 13.85 -9.60 -10.35
CA TYR A 37 14.39 -9.63 -8.99
C TYR A 37 13.30 -9.91 -7.97
N ALA A 38 13.71 -10.25 -6.76
CA ALA A 38 12.87 -10.17 -5.59
C ALA A 38 13.42 -9.12 -4.61
N MET A 39 12.55 -8.52 -3.82
CA MET A 39 12.92 -7.48 -2.86
C MET A 39 12.10 -7.61 -1.58
N LEU A 40 12.77 -7.50 -0.46
CA LEU A 40 12.16 -7.19 0.83
C LEU A 40 12.30 -5.68 1.05
N ASN A 41 11.19 -5.01 1.25
CA ASN A 41 11.14 -3.63 1.69
C ASN A 41 10.51 -3.58 3.08
N ALA A 42 11.31 -3.23 4.07
CA ALA A 42 10.86 -3.18 5.46
C ALA A 42 11.30 -1.86 6.11
N GLY A 43 10.53 -1.39 7.07
CA GLY A 43 10.91 -0.15 7.71
C GLY A 43 9.89 0.40 8.68
N THR A 44 10.03 1.71 8.96
CA THR A 44 9.21 2.42 9.95
C THR A 44 8.75 3.77 9.43
N TRP A 45 7.57 4.17 9.89
CA TRP A 45 7.04 5.52 9.76
C TRP A 45 7.08 6.27 11.10
N GLY A 46 6.84 7.58 11.07
CA GLY A 46 6.79 8.45 12.23
C GLY A 46 8.13 9.12 12.48
N THR A 47 8.52 9.28 13.74
CA THR A 47 9.80 9.90 14.08
C THR A 47 10.97 9.10 13.53
N SER A 48 11.81 9.73 12.70
CA SER A 48 12.93 9.09 12.00
C SER A 48 12.46 7.91 11.13
N PRO A 49 11.66 8.19 10.09
CA PRO A 49 11.19 7.16 9.19
C PRO A 49 12.36 6.54 8.41
N ARG A 50 12.31 5.23 8.15
CA ARG A 50 13.37 4.50 7.47
C ARG A 50 12.80 3.42 6.56
N GLN A 51 13.46 3.21 5.41
CA GLN A 51 13.18 2.11 4.49
C GLN A 51 14.46 1.31 4.24
N ILE A 52 14.39 0.01 4.38
CA ILE A 52 15.51 -0.93 4.24
C ILE A 52 15.14 -1.90 3.13
N HIS A 53 15.88 -1.87 2.02
CA HIS A 53 15.64 -2.67 0.83
C HIS A 53 16.69 -3.76 0.70
N ASN A 54 16.31 -5.03 0.87
CA ASN A 54 17.13 -6.16 0.51
C ASN A 54 16.69 -6.71 -0.84
N TYR A 55 17.64 -6.81 -1.76
CA TYR A 55 17.43 -7.34 -3.10
C TYR A 55 17.99 -8.75 -3.24
N TYR A 56 17.26 -9.60 -3.97
CA TYR A 56 17.55 -11.01 -4.19
C TYR A 56 17.47 -11.34 -5.68
N GLY A 57 18.22 -12.33 -6.12
CA GLY A 57 17.98 -13.00 -7.40
C GLY A 57 16.57 -13.56 -7.45
N ILE A 58 15.96 -13.57 -8.63
CA ILE A 58 14.59 -14.06 -8.77
C ILE A 58 14.46 -15.55 -8.37
N ASN A 59 15.52 -16.32 -8.51
CA ASN A 59 15.56 -17.73 -8.14
C ASN A 59 15.55 -17.96 -6.62
N ASP A 60 15.84 -16.94 -5.82
CA ASP A 60 15.72 -16.96 -4.36
C ASP A 60 14.31 -16.67 -3.87
N SER A 61 13.36 -16.56 -4.80
CA SER A 61 11.96 -16.31 -4.48
C SER A 61 11.05 -17.46 -4.91
N ALA A 62 9.97 -17.64 -4.16
CA ALA A 62 8.88 -18.53 -4.51
C ALA A 62 7.54 -17.89 -4.10
N PHE A 63 6.51 -18.11 -4.89
CA PHE A 63 5.18 -17.62 -4.59
C PHE A 63 4.09 -18.56 -5.09
N ASN A 64 2.92 -18.50 -4.44
CA ASN A 64 1.75 -19.24 -4.86
C ASN A 64 0.78 -18.30 -5.61
N SER A 65 0.26 -18.75 -6.74
CA SER A 65 -0.67 -17.95 -7.56
C SER A 65 -2.11 -17.92 -7.00
N GLU A 66 -2.48 -18.86 -6.13
CA GLU A 66 -3.85 -19.02 -5.64
C GLU A 66 -4.07 -18.43 -4.25
N ARG A 67 -3.03 -18.39 -3.44
CA ARG A 67 -3.08 -17.87 -2.07
C ARG A 67 -1.88 -16.98 -1.76
N LEU A 68 -1.97 -16.20 -0.68
CA LEU A 68 -0.81 -15.48 -0.17
C LEU A 68 0.15 -16.48 0.48
N ASP A 69 1.23 -16.75 -0.21
CA ASP A 69 2.31 -17.64 0.21
C ASP A 69 3.52 -17.22 -0.62
N VAL A 70 4.34 -16.34 -0.07
CA VAL A 70 5.52 -15.75 -0.71
C VAL A 70 6.72 -16.04 0.16
N ARG A 71 7.81 -16.45 -0.48
CA ARG A 71 9.13 -16.61 0.14
C ARG A 71 10.15 -15.81 -0.64
N ILE A 72 11.02 -15.09 0.07
CA ILE A 72 12.16 -14.38 -0.49
C ILE A 72 13.35 -14.64 0.45
N GLY A 73 14.36 -15.36 -0.02
CA GLY A 73 15.38 -15.91 0.83
C GLY A 73 14.77 -16.76 1.95
N ASP A 74 15.09 -16.45 3.20
CA ASP A 74 14.52 -17.10 4.40
C ASP A 74 13.25 -16.42 4.92
N SER A 75 12.83 -15.32 4.30
CA SER A 75 11.67 -14.55 4.72
C SER A 75 10.38 -15.08 4.09
N ILE A 76 9.31 -15.11 4.86
CA ILE A 76 8.02 -15.71 4.48
C ILE A 76 6.87 -14.76 4.79
N ALA A 77 5.91 -14.67 3.87
CA ALA A 77 4.62 -14.04 4.08
C ALA A 77 3.48 -14.96 3.66
N THR A 78 2.56 -15.22 4.58
CA THR A 78 1.35 -16.02 4.35
C THR A 78 0.11 -15.28 4.86
N GLU A 79 -1.05 -15.91 4.72
CA GLU A 79 -2.31 -15.40 5.29
C GLU A 79 -2.27 -15.19 6.81
N THR A 80 -1.46 -15.97 7.52
CA THR A 80 -1.47 -16.06 8.98
C THR A 80 -0.11 -15.86 9.64
N ALA A 81 0.95 -15.73 8.87
CA ALA A 81 2.31 -15.57 9.40
C ALA A 81 3.14 -14.67 8.50
N LEU A 82 4.01 -13.90 9.14
CA LEU A 82 4.93 -12.98 8.50
C LEU A 82 6.24 -13.01 9.27
N SER A 83 7.31 -13.51 8.65
CA SER A 83 8.64 -13.53 9.27
C SER A 83 9.73 -13.19 8.27
N GLY A 84 10.80 -12.57 8.75
CA GLY A 84 11.92 -12.23 7.91
C GLY A 84 12.92 -11.30 8.55
N ARG A 85 13.94 -10.97 7.79
CA ARG A 85 14.96 -10.00 8.16
C ARG A 85 15.46 -9.26 6.92
N ALA A 86 15.63 -7.96 7.04
CA ALA A 86 16.27 -7.12 6.05
C ALA A 86 17.47 -6.41 6.68
N VAL A 87 18.65 -6.53 6.05
CA VAL A 87 19.90 -5.95 6.53
C VAL A 87 20.59 -5.24 5.37
N VAL A 88 20.87 -3.97 5.55
CA VAL A 88 21.64 -3.15 4.61
C VAL A 88 22.69 -2.39 5.39
N SER A 89 23.95 -2.56 5.03
CA SER A 89 25.06 -1.87 5.67
C SER A 89 25.25 -0.43 5.12
N ASP A 90 26.00 0.40 5.84
CA ASP A 90 26.41 1.72 5.34
C ASP A 90 27.26 1.60 4.06
N GLU A 91 28.06 0.53 3.93
CA GLU A 91 28.84 0.23 2.72
C GLU A 91 27.95 -0.10 1.53
N ASP A 92 26.89 -0.89 1.74
CA ASP A 92 25.90 -1.21 0.70
C ASP A 92 25.18 0.06 0.22
N VAL A 93 24.74 0.93 1.14
CA VAL A 93 24.10 2.20 0.78
C VAL A 93 25.02 3.09 -0.06
N GLN A 94 26.30 3.15 0.29
CA GLN A 94 27.28 3.95 -0.46
C GLN A 94 27.63 3.33 -1.82
N SER A 95 27.68 2.00 -1.91
CA SER A 95 28.04 1.25 -3.13
C SER A 95 26.87 1.14 -4.10
N HIS A 96 25.64 1.14 -3.56
CA HIS A 96 24.39 0.92 -4.29
C HIS A 96 23.36 2.03 -4.06
N PRO A 97 23.67 3.30 -4.41
CA PRO A 97 22.72 4.41 -4.25
C PRO A 97 21.43 4.19 -5.05
N GLU A 98 21.47 3.38 -6.11
CA GLU A 98 20.31 2.99 -6.91
C GLU A 98 19.26 2.18 -6.13
N TRP A 99 19.62 1.59 -5.01
CA TRP A 99 18.67 0.90 -4.13
C TRP A 99 17.76 1.87 -3.40
N MET A 100 18.19 3.12 -3.23
CA MET A 100 17.47 4.14 -2.45
C MET A 100 17.10 3.65 -1.04
N SER A 101 17.96 2.82 -0.45
CA SER A 101 17.78 2.22 0.87
C SER A 101 18.47 3.05 1.94
N ASP A 102 17.93 2.99 3.15
CA ASP A 102 18.66 3.35 4.38
C ASP A 102 19.45 2.14 4.87
N ALA A 103 20.54 2.38 5.60
CA ALA A 103 21.23 1.34 6.34
C ALA A 103 20.40 0.93 7.56
N GLY A 104 20.48 -0.34 7.94
CA GLY A 104 19.83 -0.87 9.13
C GLY A 104 19.66 -2.37 9.13
N ASP A 105 19.19 -2.86 10.27
CA ASP A 105 18.87 -4.27 10.53
C ASP A 105 17.47 -4.35 11.14
N ILE A 106 16.53 -4.91 10.40
CA ILE A 106 15.16 -5.12 10.86
C ILE A 106 14.77 -6.58 10.72
N GLU A 107 14.31 -7.18 11.82
CA GLU A 107 13.84 -8.56 11.89
C GLU A 107 12.42 -8.59 12.46
N TRP A 108 11.59 -9.49 11.94
CA TRP A 108 10.20 -9.65 12.39
C TRP A 108 9.80 -11.12 12.42
N ASP A 109 8.99 -11.46 13.41
CA ASP A 109 8.29 -12.74 13.52
C ASP A 109 6.89 -12.51 14.09
N LEU A 110 5.91 -12.54 13.21
CA LEU A 110 4.54 -12.12 13.48
C LEU A 110 3.54 -13.18 13.04
N THR A 111 2.57 -13.46 13.89
CA THR A 111 1.33 -14.15 13.52
C THR A 111 0.24 -13.15 13.23
N ALA A 112 -0.60 -13.43 12.24
CA ALA A 112 -1.66 -12.56 11.76
C ALA A 112 -3.03 -13.23 11.94
N LYS A 113 -3.98 -12.50 12.52
CA LYS A 113 -5.39 -12.90 12.65
C LYS A 113 -6.27 -11.84 12.02
N LYS A 114 -7.01 -12.20 10.97
CA LYS A 114 -7.94 -11.29 10.31
C LYS A 114 -9.14 -11.03 11.20
N VAL A 115 -9.40 -9.76 11.52
CA VAL A 115 -10.60 -9.32 12.27
C VAL A 115 -11.71 -8.97 11.29
N LEU A 116 -11.37 -8.21 10.25
CA LEU A 116 -12.25 -7.86 9.15
C LEU A 116 -11.52 -8.07 7.84
N THR A 117 -12.23 -8.68 6.90
CA THR A 117 -11.76 -8.87 5.53
C THR A 117 -12.58 -7.99 4.59
N TYR A 118 -11.94 -7.46 3.57
CA TYR A 118 -12.63 -6.73 2.52
C TYR A 118 -12.40 -7.44 1.21
N ASP A 119 -13.31 -8.29 0.85
CA ASP A 119 -13.26 -9.03 -0.41
C ASP A 119 -13.60 -8.10 -1.57
N LEU A 120 -12.63 -7.28 -1.95
CA LEU A 120 -12.68 -6.43 -3.13
C LEU A 120 -12.78 -7.24 -4.42
N GLY A 121 -12.48 -8.52 -4.31
CA GLY A 121 -12.47 -9.40 -5.44
C GLY A 121 -11.63 -8.83 -6.58
N PHE A 122 -10.31 -8.60 -6.31
CA PHE A 122 -9.35 -8.14 -7.31
C PHE A 122 -9.58 -6.71 -7.80
N ALA A 123 -10.02 -5.81 -6.92
CA ALA A 123 -10.35 -4.43 -7.23
C ALA A 123 -11.47 -4.26 -8.28
N ALA A 124 -12.20 -5.31 -8.60
CA ALA A 124 -13.19 -5.31 -9.67
C ALA A 124 -14.38 -6.18 -9.33
N SER A 125 -15.56 -5.80 -9.81
CA SER A 125 -16.73 -6.67 -9.80
C SER A 125 -16.49 -7.92 -10.65
N TRP A 126 -17.25 -8.98 -10.41
CA TRP A 126 -17.04 -10.28 -11.03
C TRP A 126 -16.93 -10.27 -12.57
N PRO A 127 -17.62 -9.40 -13.34
CA PRO A 127 -17.47 -9.39 -14.80
C PRO A 127 -16.07 -8.95 -15.23
N PHE A 128 -15.52 -7.95 -14.55
CA PHE A 128 -14.17 -7.43 -14.83
C PHE A 128 -13.07 -8.40 -14.39
N ARG A 129 -13.29 -9.14 -13.30
CA ARG A 129 -12.37 -10.22 -12.87
C ARG A 129 -12.33 -11.35 -13.90
N TRP A 130 -13.49 -11.83 -14.28
CA TRP A 130 -13.62 -12.93 -15.24
C TRP A 130 -12.96 -12.57 -16.59
N SER A 131 -13.15 -11.35 -17.06
CA SER A 131 -12.57 -10.88 -18.33
C SER A 131 -11.12 -10.44 -18.23
N ARG A 132 -10.51 -10.48 -17.02
CA ARG A 132 -9.15 -9.97 -16.75
C ARG A 132 -8.94 -8.57 -17.31
N ALA A 133 -9.91 -7.69 -17.13
CA ALA A 133 -9.99 -6.39 -17.77
C ALA A 133 -8.93 -5.39 -17.32
N PHE A 134 -8.39 -5.55 -16.11
CA PHE A 134 -7.46 -4.62 -15.49
C PHE A 134 -6.01 -5.02 -15.71
N GLN A 135 -5.14 -4.02 -15.82
CA GLN A 135 -3.70 -4.20 -15.89
C GLN A 135 -3.08 -4.48 -14.52
N MET A 136 -3.65 -3.94 -13.45
CA MET A 136 -3.25 -4.11 -12.06
C MET A 136 -4.42 -4.56 -11.22
N PHE A 137 -4.18 -5.49 -10.32
CA PHE A 137 -5.15 -6.05 -9.39
C PHE A 137 -4.71 -5.78 -7.96
N TRP A 138 -5.68 -5.67 -7.07
CA TRP A 138 -5.50 -5.43 -5.67
C TRP A 138 -6.50 -6.23 -4.85
N HIS A 139 -6.03 -6.88 -3.79
CA HIS A 139 -6.86 -7.67 -2.88
C HIS A 139 -6.48 -7.40 -1.43
N VAL A 140 -7.46 -7.03 -0.62
CA VAL A 140 -7.29 -6.76 0.79
C VAL A 140 -7.68 -7.99 1.60
N GLN A 141 -6.69 -8.80 2.00
CA GLN A 141 -6.92 -9.99 2.81
C GLN A 141 -7.34 -9.64 4.23
N GLY A 142 -6.86 -8.50 4.74
CA GLY A 142 -7.17 -8.06 6.09
C GLY A 142 -7.20 -6.55 6.21
N ILE A 143 -8.37 -5.95 6.00
CA ILE A 143 -8.57 -4.51 6.20
C ILE A 143 -8.34 -4.10 7.66
N LYS A 144 -8.57 -5.04 8.58
CA LYS A 144 -8.17 -4.97 9.98
C LYS A 144 -7.62 -6.33 10.40
N THR A 145 -6.34 -6.33 10.76
CA THR A 145 -5.61 -7.54 11.15
C THR A 145 -4.96 -7.32 12.51
N GLU A 146 -5.14 -8.27 13.41
CA GLU A 146 -4.41 -8.35 14.67
C GLU A 146 -3.10 -9.09 14.42
N TYR A 147 -1.98 -8.47 14.84
CA TYR A 147 -0.67 -9.10 14.81
C TYR A 147 -0.19 -9.39 16.22
N THR A 148 0.54 -10.50 16.38
CA THR A 148 1.18 -10.91 17.63
C THR A 148 2.58 -11.41 17.32
N GLY A 149 3.56 -10.98 18.11
CA GLY A 149 4.96 -11.39 17.97
C GLY A 149 5.92 -10.25 18.26
N ASP A 150 7.05 -10.26 17.58
CA ASP A 150 8.15 -9.35 17.83
C ASP A 150 8.71 -8.72 16.54
N ILE A 151 9.15 -7.48 16.66
CA ILE A 151 9.94 -6.78 15.66
C ILE A 151 11.21 -6.28 16.36
N THR A 152 12.38 -6.48 15.75
CA THR A 152 13.63 -5.92 16.23
C THR A 152 14.18 -4.98 15.16
N LEU A 153 14.48 -3.75 15.52
CA LEU A 153 15.10 -2.74 14.65
C LEU A 153 16.39 -2.25 15.30
N ASP A 154 17.53 -2.48 14.65
CA ASP A 154 18.86 -2.13 15.13
C ASP A 154 19.14 -2.57 16.59
N GLY A 155 18.64 -3.77 16.95
CA GLY A 155 18.75 -4.34 18.29
C GLY A 155 17.68 -3.88 19.29
N GLU A 156 16.85 -2.91 18.97
CA GLU A 156 15.71 -2.50 19.78
C GLU A 156 14.50 -3.39 19.49
N ARG A 157 13.99 -4.08 20.52
CA ARG A 157 12.84 -5.00 20.42
C ARG A 157 11.52 -4.29 20.68
N TYR A 158 10.56 -4.53 19.80
CA TYR A 158 9.17 -4.09 19.88
C TYR A 158 8.25 -5.29 19.97
N VAL A 159 7.53 -5.41 21.09
CA VAL A 159 6.50 -6.45 21.26
C VAL A 159 5.21 -5.98 20.60
N VAL A 160 4.66 -6.82 19.73
CA VAL A 160 3.41 -6.56 19.01
C VAL A 160 2.29 -7.37 19.65
N GLU A 161 1.30 -6.66 20.18
CA GLU A 161 0.11 -7.27 20.81
C GLU A 161 -1.17 -6.64 20.26
N PRO A 162 -2.26 -7.42 20.07
CA PRO A 162 -3.53 -6.92 19.54
C PRO A 162 -4.16 -5.81 20.38
N SER A 163 -3.90 -5.79 21.69
CA SER A 163 -4.42 -4.78 22.62
C SER A 163 -3.82 -3.38 22.38
N SER A 164 -2.65 -3.29 21.79
CA SER A 164 -1.88 -2.06 21.61
C SER A 164 -1.54 -1.74 20.16
N SER A 165 -1.87 -2.62 19.22
CA SER A 165 -1.55 -2.50 17.80
C SER A 165 -2.76 -2.78 16.91
N ALA A 166 -2.68 -2.35 15.68
CA ALA A 166 -3.56 -2.76 14.60
C ALA A 166 -2.73 -2.85 13.32
N GLY A 167 -3.15 -3.70 12.42
CA GLY A 167 -2.48 -3.90 11.18
C GLY A 167 -3.41 -4.07 9.99
N TYR A 168 -2.80 -4.13 8.86
CA TYR A 168 -3.40 -4.25 7.55
C TYR A 168 -2.64 -5.31 6.75
N GLN A 169 -3.30 -5.99 5.85
CA GLN A 169 -2.65 -6.90 4.92
C GLN A 169 -3.35 -6.88 3.57
N ASP A 170 -2.59 -6.65 2.52
CA ASP A 170 -3.06 -6.70 1.15
C ASP A 170 -2.08 -7.40 0.20
N LYS A 171 -2.49 -7.53 -1.05
CA LYS A 171 -1.68 -8.04 -2.14
C LYS A 171 -2.01 -7.30 -3.42
N ASN A 172 -0.98 -6.89 -4.12
CA ASN A 172 -1.06 -6.32 -5.46
C ASN A 172 -0.38 -7.24 -6.47
N TRP A 173 -0.92 -7.33 -7.68
CA TRP A 173 -0.26 -8.03 -8.79
C TRP A 173 -0.76 -7.51 -10.13
N GLY A 174 0.04 -7.64 -11.17
CA GLY A 174 -0.29 -7.15 -12.52
C GLY A 174 0.94 -6.76 -13.31
N ALA A 175 0.71 -6.02 -14.38
CA ALA A 175 1.77 -5.59 -15.27
C ALA A 175 2.41 -4.27 -14.86
N ASP A 176 1.65 -3.37 -14.22
CA ASP A 176 2.14 -2.05 -13.81
C ASP A 176 1.17 -1.40 -12.80
N PHE A 177 1.68 -0.51 -11.95
CA PHE A 177 0.87 0.30 -11.04
C PHE A 177 0.01 1.31 -11.80
N THR A 178 -1.15 1.64 -11.22
CA THR A 178 -1.95 2.79 -11.71
C THR A 178 -1.19 4.09 -11.40
N ASN A 179 -1.06 4.96 -12.38
CA ASN A 179 -0.29 6.21 -12.22
C ASN A 179 -1.14 7.44 -12.54
N PRO A 180 -1.36 8.36 -11.60
CA PRO A 180 -1.03 8.29 -10.18
C PRO A 180 -1.93 7.33 -9.41
N TRP A 181 -1.52 6.96 -8.19
CA TRP A 181 -2.34 6.17 -7.26
C TRP A 181 -2.45 6.81 -5.90
N ILE A 182 -3.45 6.40 -5.14
CA ILE A 182 -3.58 6.70 -3.72
C ILE A 182 -3.91 5.43 -2.95
N TRP A 183 -3.49 5.40 -1.72
CA TRP A 183 -3.94 4.44 -0.73
C TRP A 183 -4.13 5.14 0.61
N LEU A 184 -5.16 4.73 1.34
CA LEU A 184 -5.45 5.20 2.69
C LEU A 184 -6.14 4.08 3.46
N ASN A 185 -5.54 3.65 4.55
CA ASN A 185 -6.13 2.69 5.48
C ASN A 185 -6.16 3.25 6.89
N CYS A 186 -7.24 3.03 7.62
CA CYS A 186 -7.31 3.36 9.03
C CYS A 186 -8.18 2.35 9.77
N ALA A 187 -7.68 1.84 10.89
CA ALA A 187 -8.37 0.88 11.74
C ALA A 187 -8.56 1.36 13.20
N HIS A 188 -8.22 2.61 13.48
CA HIS A 188 -8.40 3.25 14.78
C HIS A 188 -9.38 4.41 14.68
N PHE A 189 -10.62 4.15 15.03
CA PHE A 189 -11.69 5.14 15.01
C PHE A 189 -12.34 5.34 16.36
N THR A 190 -12.75 6.59 16.63
CA THR A 190 -13.71 6.99 17.67
C THR A 190 -14.81 7.83 17.02
N ARG A 191 -15.94 8.01 17.69
CA ARG A 191 -16.90 9.06 17.27
C ARG A 191 -16.28 10.44 17.53
N VAL A 192 -16.54 11.40 16.67
CA VAL A 192 -16.12 12.78 16.92
C VAL A 192 -16.76 13.27 18.22
N GLY A 193 -15.91 13.80 19.13
CA GLY A 193 -16.32 14.17 20.47
C GLY A 193 -16.46 13.03 21.48
N GLY A 194 -16.23 11.79 21.08
CA GLY A 194 -16.19 10.60 21.94
C GLY A 194 -14.76 10.08 22.12
N ALA A 195 -14.56 9.29 23.18
CA ALA A 195 -13.26 8.65 23.46
C ALA A 195 -13.29 7.12 23.29
N ASP A 196 -14.47 6.52 23.18
CA ASP A 196 -14.63 5.08 23.09
C ASP A 196 -14.17 4.57 21.71
N PRO A 197 -13.24 3.60 21.67
CA PRO A 197 -12.82 2.98 20.42
C PRO A 197 -13.97 2.24 19.74
N LEU A 198 -13.96 2.26 18.41
CA LEU A 198 -14.90 1.51 17.57
C LEU A 198 -14.17 0.29 16.99
N PRO A 199 -14.22 -0.88 17.66
CA PRO A 199 -13.33 -2.00 17.36
C PRO A 199 -13.58 -2.66 16.00
N LEU A 200 -14.79 -2.57 15.45
CA LEU A 200 -15.13 -3.12 14.13
C LEU A 200 -15.36 -2.03 13.08
N THR A 201 -14.73 -0.86 13.30
CA THR A 201 -14.75 0.26 12.35
C THR A 201 -13.38 0.41 11.71
N CYS A 202 -13.35 0.41 10.38
CA CYS A 202 -12.12 0.65 9.61
C CYS A 202 -12.46 1.20 8.22
N LEU A 203 -11.46 1.87 7.65
CA LEU A 203 -11.49 2.46 6.31
C LEU A 203 -10.40 1.84 5.46
N ASP A 204 -10.71 1.63 4.19
CA ASP A 204 -9.71 1.37 3.17
C ASP A 204 -10.10 2.07 1.86
N VAL A 205 -9.15 2.75 1.27
CA VAL A 205 -9.29 3.50 0.03
C VAL A 205 -8.10 3.17 -0.85
N GLY A 206 -8.36 2.75 -2.06
CA GLY A 206 -7.30 2.57 -3.04
C GLY A 206 -7.77 2.93 -4.43
N GLY A 207 -6.84 3.31 -5.27
CA GLY A 207 -7.15 3.59 -6.65
C GLY A 207 -6.20 4.58 -7.31
N GLY A 208 -6.61 5.03 -8.47
CA GLY A 208 -5.81 5.91 -9.33
C GLY A 208 -6.42 6.00 -10.72
N THR A 209 -5.61 5.97 -11.75
CA THR A 209 -6.05 5.99 -13.15
C THR A 209 -5.94 4.58 -13.76
N PRO A 210 -6.95 3.70 -13.58
CA PRO A 210 -6.85 2.32 -14.02
C PRO A 210 -6.84 2.22 -15.55
N ILE A 211 -6.12 1.21 -16.05
CA ILE A 211 -6.18 0.78 -17.45
C ILE A 211 -7.12 -0.42 -17.52
N VAL A 212 -8.20 -0.27 -18.29
CA VAL A 212 -9.24 -1.28 -18.47
C VAL A 212 -9.36 -1.62 -19.94
N PHE A 213 -9.18 -2.88 -20.31
CA PHE A 213 -9.10 -3.33 -21.71
C PHE A 213 -8.14 -2.48 -22.56
N GLY A 214 -6.95 -2.15 -21.98
CA GLY A 214 -5.95 -1.33 -22.65
C GLY A 214 -6.26 0.18 -22.75
N ARG A 215 -7.39 0.63 -22.20
CA ARG A 215 -7.77 2.06 -22.19
C ARG A 215 -7.63 2.65 -20.81
N ARG A 216 -6.90 3.75 -20.71
CA ARG A 216 -6.77 4.52 -19.47
C ARG A 216 -8.08 5.24 -19.18
N LEU A 217 -8.64 4.97 -18.01
CA LEU A 217 -9.83 5.66 -17.51
C LEU A 217 -9.46 6.95 -16.79
N ARG A 218 -10.46 7.77 -16.47
CA ARG A 218 -10.31 8.83 -15.48
C ARG A 218 -10.06 8.21 -14.11
N ARG A 219 -9.52 9.00 -13.19
CA ARG A 219 -9.28 8.58 -11.79
C ARG A 219 -10.48 7.85 -11.20
N LYS A 220 -10.23 6.72 -10.56
CA LYS A 220 -11.24 5.84 -9.95
C LYS A 220 -10.75 5.36 -8.61
N LEU A 221 -11.65 5.35 -7.64
CA LEU A 221 -11.41 4.84 -6.29
C LEU A 221 -12.30 3.65 -6.00
N ILE A 222 -11.80 2.81 -5.10
CA ILE A 222 -12.54 1.78 -4.40
C ILE A 222 -12.42 2.10 -2.93
N ILE A 223 -13.56 2.19 -2.23
CA ILE A 223 -13.60 2.58 -0.83
C ILE A 223 -14.46 1.57 -0.09
N GLY A 224 -13.89 0.98 0.96
CA GLY A 224 -14.60 0.19 1.95
C GLY A 224 -14.56 0.89 3.30
N PHE A 225 -15.73 1.19 3.85
CA PHE A 225 -15.85 1.69 5.21
C PHE A 225 -16.72 0.74 6.01
N PHE A 226 -16.12 0.10 7.02
CA PHE A 226 -16.86 -0.68 8.00
C PHE A 226 -17.21 0.22 9.17
N LEU A 227 -18.47 0.25 9.53
CA LEU A 227 -18.98 0.86 10.75
C LEU A 227 -19.57 -0.22 11.62
N GLU A 228 -18.86 -0.60 12.68
CA GLU A 228 -19.21 -1.67 13.61
C GLU A 228 -19.65 -2.94 12.87
N GLY A 229 -18.83 -3.38 11.93
CA GLY A 229 -19.02 -4.58 11.13
C GLY A 229 -19.94 -4.42 9.90
N LYS A 230 -20.64 -3.28 9.77
CA LYS A 230 -21.48 -3.01 8.59
C LYS A 230 -20.65 -2.32 7.50
N LEU A 231 -20.55 -2.98 6.34
CA LEU A 231 -19.84 -2.44 5.19
C LEU A 231 -20.64 -1.38 4.42
N PHE A 232 -20.01 -0.26 4.16
CA PHE A 232 -20.38 0.71 3.13
C PHE A 232 -19.35 0.62 2.00
N ASP A 233 -19.80 0.22 0.81
CA ASP A 233 -18.95 -0.12 -0.34
C ASP A 233 -19.18 0.85 -1.50
N PHE A 234 -18.11 1.58 -1.88
CA PHE A 234 -18.11 2.56 -2.97
C PHE A 234 -17.13 2.11 -4.06
N ASN A 235 -17.52 1.09 -4.82
CA ASN A 235 -16.70 0.49 -5.84
C ASN A 235 -17.15 0.94 -7.23
N PHE A 236 -16.29 1.64 -7.94
CA PHE A 236 -16.59 2.17 -9.27
C PHE A 236 -16.94 1.08 -10.30
N SER A 237 -16.45 -0.14 -10.13
CA SER A 237 -16.72 -1.26 -11.03
C SER A 237 -18.13 -1.87 -10.84
N LYS A 238 -18.81 -1.55 -9.73
CA LYS A 238 -20.18 -1.95 -9.45
C LYS A 238 -21.17 -0.93 -10.01
N PHE A 239 -21.18 -0.79 -11.33
CA PHE A 239 -21.97 0.24 -12.06
C PHE A 239 -23.46 0.25 -11.72
N TRP A 240 -24.02 -0.88 -11.29
CA TRP A 240 -25.43 -0.98 -10.87
C TRP A 240 -25.75 -0.22 -9.59
N THR A 241 -24.74 0.12 -8.78
CA THR A 241 -24.90 0.97 -7.58
C THR A 241 -24.91 2.45 -7.92
N ARG A 242 -24.64 2.85 -9.18
CA ARG A 242 -24.45 4.20 -9.69
C ARG A 242 -23.39 4.97 -8.87
N PRO A 243 -22.17 4.45 -8.84
CA PRO A 243 -21.11 5.06 -8.08
C PRO A 243 -20.66 6.37 -8.70
N GLY A 244 -20.40 7.36 -7.86
CA GLY A 244 -19.74 8.60 -8.23
C GLY A 244 -18.71 8.96 -7.19
N GLN A 245 -17.76 9.81 -7.55
CA GLN A 245 -16.67 10.21 -6.67
C GLN A 245 -16.02 11.49 -7.12
N SER A 246 -15.45 12.21 -6.17
CA SER A 246 -14.51 13.29 -6.33
C SER A 246 -13.39 13.12 -5.34
N PHE A 247 -12.14 13.37 -5.73
CA PHE A 247 -11.06 13.40 -4.77
C PHE A 247 -9.91 14.30 -5.21
N GLU A 248 -9.25 14.84 -4.22
CA GLU A 248 -8.04 15.62 -4.35
C GLU A 248 -7.00 15.07 -3.36
N CYS A 249 -5.75 14.98 -3.81
CA CYS A 249 -4.61 14.75 -2.96
C CYS A 249 -3.64 15.90 -3.16
N LYS A 250 -3.30 16.59 -2.07
CA LYS A 250 -2.35 17.72 -2.09
C LYS A 250 -1.06 17.31 -1.42
N THR A 251 0.03 17.55 -2.12
CA THR A 251 1.39 17.26 -1.64
C THR A 251 2.21 18.53 -1.44
N GLU A 252 1.59 19.70 -1.49
CA GLU A 252 2.23 20.98 -1.23
C GLU A 252 2.29 21.29 0.27
N GLY A 253 3.35 22.03 0.68
CA GLY A 253 3.59 22.35 2.09
C GLY A 253 4.07 21.16 2.92
N ASP A 254 3.84 21.21 4.24
CA ASP A 254 4.38 20.27 5.23
C ASP A 254 3.53 19.00 5.40
N PHE A 255 2.38 18.93 4.74
CA PHE A 255 1.45 17.82 4.84
C PHE A 255 1.13 17.25 3.47
N VAL A 256 0.85 15.95 3.45
CA VAL A 256 0.09 15.32 2.37
C VAL A 256 -1.35 15.17 2.86
N THR A 257 -2.33 15.62 2.06
CA THR A 257 -3.76 15.59 2.42
C THR A 257 -4.57 14.83 1.40
N TRP A 258 -5.59 14.13 1.88
CA TRP A 258 -6.55 13.39 1.06
C TRP A 258 -7.95 13.91 1.38
N ASP A 259 -8.58 14.53 0.38
CA ASP A 259 -9.97 15.00 0.40
C ASP A 259 -10.78 14.16 -0.58
N ILE A 260 -11.69 13.33 -0.07
CA ILE A 260 -12.41 12.34 -0.86
C ILE A 260 -13.89 12.43 -0.57
N GLU A 261 -14.67 12.46 -1.63
CA GLU A 261 -16.11 12.27 -1.58
C GLU A 261 -16.51 11.14 -2.53
N ALA A 262 -17.32 10.20 -2.05
CA ALA A 262 -17.86 9.14 -2.88
C ALA A 262 -19.33 8.87 -2.54
N TRP A 263 -20.09 8.41 -3.54
CA TRP A 263 -21.50 8.13 -3.35
C TRP A 263 -21.97 6.94 -4.20
N THR A 264 -23.02 6.34 -3.72
CA THR A 264 -23.85 5.37 -4.42
C THR A 264 -25.32 5.81 -4.37
N ARG A 265 -26.23 4.94 -4.81
CA ARG A 265 -27.67 5.20 -4.67
C ARG A 265 -28.15 5.28 -3.21
N THR A 266 -27.44 4.60 -2.29
CA THR A 266 -27.89 4.38 -0.91
C THR A 266 -27.01 4.98 0.16
N ALA A 267 -25.81 5.46 -0.20
CA ALA A 267 -24.87 6.03 0.75
C ALA A 267 -23.98 7.09 0.10
N ARG A 268 -23.42 7.98 0.94
CA ARG A 268 -22.35 8.93 0.61
C ARG A 268 -21.35 8.94 1.75
N ILE A 269 -20.09 9.10 1.42
CA ILE A 269 -18.97 9.22 2.35
C ILE A 269 -18.14 10.45 2.03
N GLU A 270 -17.72 11.17 3.05
CA GLU A 270 -16.73 12.23 3.00
C GLU A 270 -15.55 11.80 3.87
N ILE A 271 -14.34 11.91 3.33
CA ILE A 271 -13.10 11.51 4.00
C ILE A 271 -12.13 12.67 3.89
N HIS A 272 -11.59 13.09 5.02
CA HIS A 272 -10.51 14.05 5.08
C HIS A 272 -9.41 13.51 5.99
N PHE A 273 -8.22 13.30 5.42
CA PHE A 273 -7.04 12.83 6.16
C PHE A 273 -5.83 13.67 5.80
N ALA A 274 -4.89 13.76 6.74
CA ALA A 274 -3.61 14.43 6.55
C ALA A 274 -2.51 13.65 7.27
N CYS A 275 -1.29 13.67 6.69
CA CYS A 275 -0.08 13.14 7.30
C CYS A 275 1.04 14.15 7.18
N PRO A 276 1.80 14.45 8.27
CA PRO A 276 2.99 15.30 8.18
C PRO A 276 4.06 14.61 7.34
N LYS A 277 4.67 15.31 6.40
CA LYS A 277 5.73 14.76 5.53
C LYS A 277 6.96 14.31 6.31
N GLU A 278 7.26 14.97 7.42
CA GLU A 278 8.36 14.58 8.31
C GLU A 278 8.19 13.20 8.96
N GLU A 279 6.95 12.69 9.00
CA GLU A 279 6.59 11.37 9.51
C GLU A 279 6.44 10.32 8.38
N MET A 280 6.66 10.73 7.13
CA MET A 280 6.51 9.90 5.94
C MET A 280 7.85 9.55 5.30
N LEU A 281 7.84 8.51 4.50
CA LEU A 281 8.93 8.14 3.61
C LEU A 281 8.64 8.66 2.20
N PHE A 282 9.69 9.07 1.52
CA PHE A 282 9.69 9.14 0.06
C PHE A 282 10.15 7.77 -0.45
N MET A 283 9.19 6.90 -0.75
CA MET A 283 9.44 5.48 -1.00
C MET A 283 10.15 5.22 -2.31
N ASN A 284 10.89 4.13 -2.36
CA ASN A 284 11.40 3.55 -3.57
C ASN A 284 10.63 2.29 -3.92
N TYR A 285 9.78 2.37 -4.95
CA TYR A 285 9.18 1.20 -5.59
C TYR A 285 9.70 1.07 -7.00
N GLU A 286 10.18 -0.11 -7.36
CA GLU A 286 10.28 -0.49 -8.77
C GLU A 286 8.89 -0.82 -9.28
N ASN A 287 8.49 -0.24 -10.41
CA ASN A 287 7.29 -0.71 -11.06
C ASN A 287 7.53 -2.07 -11.75
N PRO A 288 6.47 -2.85 -12.03
CA PRO A 288 6.61 -4.18 -12.66
C PRO A 288 7.28 -4.16 -14.04
N SER A 289 7.26 -3.04 -14.76
CA SER A 289 7.98 -2.89 -16.04
C SER A 289 9.47 -2.62 -15.87
N GLY A 290 9.92 -2.31 -14.66
CA GLY A 290 11.28 -1.93 -14.34
C GLY A 290 11.66 -0.53 -14.78
N GLU A 291 10.71 0.25 -15.24
CA GLU A 291 10.87 1.66 -15.58
C GLU A 291 10.25 2.50 -14.49
N ARG A 292 11.04 3.33 -13.83
CA ARG A 292 10.54 4.22 -12.80
C ARG A 292 11.08 5.62 -12.92
N ASN A 293 10.28 6.56 -12.49
CA ASN A 293 10.66 7.94 -12.27
C ASN A 293 9.80 8.47 -11.11
N HIS A 294 10.38 8.54 -9.93
CA HIS A 294 9.68 9.01 -8.75
C HIS A 294 9.53 10.53 -8.81
N ARG A 295 8.36 10.99 -9.21
CA ARG A 295 8.00 12.39 -9.10
C ARG A 295 7.47 12.71 -7.72
N GLN A 296 6.59 11.84 -7.21
CA GLN A 296 6.05 11.90 -5.86
C GLN A 296 5.68 10.47 -5.43
N LEU A 297 6.21 10.03 -4.32
CA LEU A 297 5.97 8.69 -3.78
C LEU A 297 6.02 8.71 -2.26
N TRP A 298 5.05 9.43 -1.70
CA TRP A 298 4.90 9.58 -0.26
C TRP A 298 4.15 8.40 0.33
N ASN A 299 4.74 7.79 1.37
CA ASN A 299 4.14 6.69 2.11
C ASN A 299 4.27 6.93 3.62
N GLY A 300 3.21 6.71 4.38
CA GLY A 300 3.18 6.97 5.80
C GLY A 300 2.21 6.06 6.56
N GLY A 301 2.38 6.01 7.88
CA GLY A 301 1.55 5.19 8.77
C GLY A 301 0.92 5.98 9.92
N ASN A 302 0.89 7.31 9.83
CA ASN A 302 0.41 8.16 10.92
C ASN A 302 -0.60 9.23 10.45
N ALA A 303 -1.31 8.95 9.37
CA ALA A 303 -2.38 9.83 8.91
C ALA A 303 -3.49 9.95 9.96
N ARG A 304 -4.05 11.14 10.08
CA ARG A 304 -5.16 11.49 10.97
C ARG A 304 -6.23 12.21 10.19
N GLY A 305 -7.48 11.98 10.55
CA GLY A 305 -8.56 12.66 9.85
C GLY A 305 -9.94 12.28 10.31
N THR A 306 -10.91 12.60 9.48
CA THR A 306 -12.33 12.38 9.75
C THR A 306 -13.00 11.65 8.60
N VAL A 307 -14.04 10.89 8.95
CA VAL A 307 -14.97 10.24 8.03
C VAL A 307 -16.38 10.64 8.42
N ARG A 308 -17.14 11.13 7.46
CA ARG A 308 -18.59 11.36 7.60
C ARG A 308 -19.33 10.41 6.66
N ILE A 309 -20.29 9.66 7.19
CA ILE A 309 -21.08 8.72 6.41
C ILE A 309 -22.57 9.14 6.44
N PHE A 310 -23.20 9.08 5.28
CA PHE A 310 -24.60 9.45 5.08
C PHE A 310 -25.36 8.28 4.46
N SER A 311 -26.57 8.04 4.94
CA SER A 311 -27.55 7.21 4.23
C SER A 311 -28.28 8.08 3.21
N ARG A 312 -28.66 7.48 2.07
CA ARG A 312 -29.39 8.15 0.98
C ARG A 312 -30.67 7.42 0.64
N SER A 313 -31.74 8.20 0.47
CA SER A 313 -33.02 7.70 -0.01
C SER A 313 -33.59 8.72 -1.00
N GLY A 314 -33.38 8.48 -2.31
CA GLY A 314 -33.68 9.47 -3.34
C GLY A 314 -32.89 10.78 -3.14
N PRO A 315 -33.55 11.95 -3.05
CA PRO A 315 -32.87 13.23 -2.82
C PRO A 315 -32.49 13.46 -1.34
N HIS A 316 -32.98 12.64 -0.42
CA HIS A 316 -32.76 12.83 1.01
C HIS A 316 -31.50 12.16 1.48
N GLU A 317 -30.69 12.91 2.24
CA GLU A 317 -29.50 12.39 2.90
C GLU A 317 -29.63 12.60 4.42
N THR A 318 -29.21 11.59 5.17
CA THR A 318 -29.20 11.63 6.62
C THR A 318 -27.82 11.22 7.12
N LEU A 319 -27.20 12.06 7.94
CA LEU A 319 -25.92 11.77 8.57
C LEU A 319 -26.07 10.54 9.49
N VAL A 320 -25.32 9.49 9.22
CA VAL A 320 -25.24 8.30 10.08
C VAL A 320 -24.26 8.54 11.22
N GLY A 321 -23.16 9.23 10.94
CA GLY A 321 -22.19 9.61 11.95
C GLY A 321 -20.95 10.28 11.39
N GLU A 322 -20.16 10.82 12.31
CA GLU A 322 -18.86 11.42 12.08
C GLU A 322 -17.82 10.75 12.98
N PHE A 323 -16.69 10.37 12.39
CA PHE A 323 -15.69 9.52 13.02
C PHE A 323 -14.32 10.12 12.85
N ALA A 324 -13.53 10.13 13.93
CA ALA A 324 -12.13 10.55 13.93
C ALA A 324 -11.23 9.31 13.82
N GLY A 325 -10.35 9.32 12.82
CA GLY A 325 -9.36 8.28 12.57
C GLY A 325 -7.95 8.73 12.94
N THR A 326 -7.14 7.82 13.46
CA THR A 326 -5.73 8.04 13.80
C THR A 326 -4.88 6.84 13.41
N TYR A 327 -3.57 7.07 13.23
CA TYR A 327 -2.61 6.03 12.83
C TYR A 327 -2.98 5.34 11.51
N GLY A 328 -3.44 6.14 10.54
CA GLY A 328 -3.77 5.63 9.23
C GLY A 328 -2.52 5.39 8.38
N GLY A 329 -2.46 4.25 7.70
CA GLY A 329 -1.58 4.04 6.57
C GLY A 329 -2.03 4.92 5.41
N CYS A 330 -1.10 5.55 4.70
CA CYS A 330 -1.44 6.48 3.63
C CYS A 330 -0.36 6.55 2.56
N GLU A 331 -0.77 6.73 1.32
CA GLU A 331 0.13 6.81 0.19
C GLU A 331 -0.40 7.73 -0.90
N TYR A 332 0.52 8.44 -1.54
CA TYR A 332 0.33 9.09 -2.82
C TYR A 332 1.52 8.80 -3.72
N GLY A 333 1.28 8.12 -4.83
CA GLY A 333 2.32 7.78 -5.80
C GLY A 333 2.07 8.40 -7.15
N GLU A 334 3.10 9.03 -7.70
CA GLU A 334 3.10 9.55 -9.06
C GLU A 334 4.50 9.36 -9.67
N TYR A 335 4.55 8.65 -10.78
CA TYR A 335 5.78 8.50 -11.54
C TYR A 335 5.56 8.82 -13.03
N GLN A 336 6.65 9.11 -13.73
CA GLN A 336 6.66 9.32 -15.15
C GLN A 336 7.64 8.35 -15.81
N PRO A 337 7.43 7.97 -17.08
CA PRO A 337 8.44 7.26 -17.84
C PRO A 337 9.76 8.04 -17.80
N ARG A 338 10.85 7.36 -17.52
CA ARG A 338 12.18 7.95 -17.32
C ARG A 338 13.05 7.67 -18.53
N GLU A 339 13.82 8.69 -18.99
CA GLU A 339 15.07 8.41 -19.65
C GLU A 339 16.03 7.91 -18.57
N VAL A 340 16.42 6.65 -18.64
CA VAL A 340 17.21 6.00 -17.61
C VAL A 340 18.57 6.68 -17.50
N SER A 341 18.81 7.41 -16.41
CA SER A 341 20.14 7.89 -16.05
C SER A 341 20.84 6.85 -15.20
N GLU A 342 22.13 6.65 -15.41
CA GLU A 342 22.95 5.68 -14.67
C GLU A 342 23.20 6.08 -13.20
N ASN A 343 22.83 7.30 -12.80
CA ASN A 343 23.11 7.85 -11.48
C ASN A 343 21.81 8.06 -10.70
N TYR A 344 21.50 7.12 -9.82
CA TYR A 344 20.62 7.35 -8.69
C TYR A 344 21.40 8.08 -7.61
N SER A 345 20.98 9.28 -7.23
CA SER A 345 21.50 9.93 -6.04
C SER A 345 20.44 10.01 -4.97
N HIS A 346 20.82 9.83 -3.70
CA HIS A 346 19.99 10.12 -2.52
C HIS A 346 19.46 11.56 -2.49
N GLN A 347 19.91 12.42 -3.42
CA GLN A 347 19.50 13.82 -3.52
C GLN A 347 18.11 14.01 -4.17
N ASP A 348 17.49 12.93 -4.66
CA ASP A 348 16.14 12.98 -5.23
C ASP A 348 15.04 12.72 -4.15
N ARG A 349 15.41 12.69 -2.86
CA ARG A 349 14.50 12.60 -1.71
C ARG A 349 13.88 13.95 -1.35
#